data_d8c75abd1ea54e64bb87f8fa661c8c65
#
_entry.id   d8c75abd1ea54e64bb87f8fa661c8c65
#
_cell.length_a   1.000
_cell.length_b   1.000
_cell.length_c   1.000
_cell.angle_alpha   90.00
_cell.angle_beta   90.00
_cell.angle_gamma   90.00
#
_symmetry.space_group_name_H-M   'P 1'
#
loop_
_entity.id
_entity.type
_entity.pdbx_description
1 polymer ?
#
loop_
_entity_poly.entity_id
_entity_poly.type
_entity_poly.pdbx_seq_one_letter_code
_entity_poly.pdbx_strand_id
1 'polypeptide(L)'
;YEMLRSLVGSEMCIRDRLADEIDRYPKSAGTEGDPLDLAKKRQTTFWDYKTVMVSTPTIKGDSRIEDAYLLSTQEEWNVPCPECGAYQPFLWENVKFDPDDLDKGVSYVCRECGCIANEYRWKEQGIHGKYVAANPGAESRGFHLNTLASTFVGWKEVVQKFIEAKIALDHGNPEQMKVWVNTELGETWEERGIQLEDTELFNRREIYAAEVPDDVLYLTAGVDVQDDRFEVEVVGWGEGVESWGIRYQKIYGDMLSDQVW
;
A
#
# COMPACT_ATOMS: atom_id res chain seq x y z
N TYR A 1 -21.71 11.46 -2.40
CA TYR A 1 -21.83 12.16 -1.09
C TYR A 1 -23.28 12.41 -0.71
N GLU A 2 -24.15 12.76 -1.65
CA GLU A 2 -25.59 12.96 -1.39
C GLU A 2 -26.35 11.64 -1.19
N MET A 3 -25.99 10.57 -1.88
CA MET A 3 -26.63 9.25 -1.70
C MET A 3 -26.41 8.67 -0.29
N LEU A 4 -25.24 8.87 0.31
CA LEU A 4 -24.97 8.45 1.70
C LEU A 4 -25.78 9.26 2.71
N ARG A 5 -25.98 10.56 2.49
CA ARG A 5 -26.86 11.40 3.32
C ARG A 5 -28.32 10.97 3.28
N SER A 6 -28.81 10.51 2.14
CA SER A 6 -30.20 10.00 2.02
C SER A 6 -30.40 8.64 2.69
N LEU A 7 -29.33 7.86 2.87
CA LEU A 7 -29.36 6.58 3.56
C LEU A 7 -29.22 6.71 5.10
N VAL A 8 -28.59 7.78 5.58
CA VAL A 8 -28.36 8.10 7.00
C VAL A 8 -29.60 8.75 7.61
N GLY A 9 -30.73 8.45 7.42
CA GLY A 9 -31.95 9.02 8.04
C GLY A 9 -33.21 8.21 7.75
N SER A 10 -33.12 7.20 6.90
CA SER A 10 -34.27 6.33 6.64
C SER A 10 -34.20 5.09 7.53
N GLU A 11 -35.27 4.79 8.23
CA GLU A 11 -35.46 3.55 9.03
C GLU A 11 -35.62 2.31 8.12
N MET A 12 -35.30 2.41 6.82
CA MET A 12 -35.55 1.36 5.84
C MET A 12 -34.50 0.26 5.95
N CYS A 13 -34.93 -0.98 6.13
CA CYS A 13 -34.09 -2.17 6.05
C CYS A 13 -33.59 -2.39 4.62
N ILE A 14 -32.30 -2.70 4.47
CA ILE A 14 -31.64 -2.92 3.17
C ILE A 14 -31.22 -4.38 3.11
N ARG A 15 -31.60 -5.12 2.06
CA ARG A 15 -31.16 -6.49 1.84
C ARG A 15 -29.78 -6.54 1.21
N ASP A 16 -29.63 -5.93 0.04
CA ASP A 16 -28.40 -6.00 -0.74
C ASP A 16 -27.71 -4.62 -0.76
N ARG A 17 -26.39 -4.60 -0.62
CA ARG A 17 -25.57 -3.40 -0.59
C ARG A 17 -24.46 -3.49 -1.65
N LEU A 18 -24.38 -2.44 -2.46
CA LEU A 18 -23.27 -2.17 -3.35
C LEU A 18 -22.56 -0.92 -2.82
N ALA A 19 -21.32 -1.04 -2.43
CA ALA A 19 -20.51 0.07 -1.96
C ALA A 19 -19.31 0.23 -2.91
N ASP A 20 -19.30 1.36 -3.61
CA ASP A 20 -18.26 1.70 -4.58
C ASP A 20 -17.32 2.75 -3.99
N GLU A 21 -16.04 2.69 -4.36
CA GLU A 21 -14.98 3.60 -3.90
C GLU A 21 -14.87 3.69 -2.36
N ILE A 22 -14.91 2.53 -1.67
CA ILE A 22 -14.98 2.48 -0.20
C ILE A 22 -13.76 3.10 0.49
N ASP A 23 -12.58 3.11 -0.14
CA ASP A 23 -11.38 3.75 0.39
C ASP A 23 -11.51 5.28 0.47
N ARG A 24 -12.46 5.86 -0.28
CA ARG A 24 -12.74 7.30 -0.27
C ARG A 24 -13.81 7.71 0.73
N TYR A 25 -14.41 6.75 1.43
CA TYR A 25 -15.40 7.06 2.45
C TYR A 25 -14.73 7.69 3.68
N PRO A 26 -15.35 8.68 4.32
CA PRO A 26 -14.85 9.23 5.56
C PRO A 26 -14.75 8.13 6.63
N LYS A 27 -13.78 8.24 7.55
CA LYS A 27 -13.61 7.28 8.66
C LYS A 27 -14.82 7.28 9.61
N SER A 28 -15.60 8.36 9.65
CA SER A 28 -16.82 8.46 10.43
C SER A 28 -17.89 9.27 9.69
N ALA A 29 -19.14 8.85 9.76
CA ALA A 29 -20.31 9.59 9.32
C ALA A 29 -20.73 10.58 10.45
N GLY A 30 -20.04 11.72 10.53
CA GLY A 30 -20.23 12.66 11.64
C GLY A 30 -19.77 12.04 12.95
N THR A 31 -20.69 11.95 13.94
CA THR A 31 -20.45 11.34 15.25
C THR A 31 -20.93 9.88 15.36
N GLU A 32 -21.49 9.31 14.29
CA GLU A 32 -22.19 8.02 14.35
C GLU A 32 -21.30 6.80 14.09
N GLY A 33 -20.05 6.99 13.63
CA GLY A 33 -19.10 5.93 13.35
C GLY A 33 -18.95 5.60 11.86
N ASP A 34 -18.34 4.45 11.55
CA ASP A 34 -18.00 4.07 10.18
C ASP A 34 -19.25 3.90 9.30
N PRO A 35 -19.30 4.55 8.11
CA PRO A 35 -20.44 4.45 7.20
C PRO A 35 -20.76 3.03 6.73
N LEU A 36 -19.71 2.18 6.56
CA LEU A 36 -19.90 0.80 6.13
C LEU A 36 -20.52 -0.06 7.23
N ASP A 37 -20.13 0.15 8.48
CA ASP A 37 -20.71 -0.53 9.64
C ASP A 37 -22.15 -0.11 9.89
N LEU A 38 -22.44 1.19 9.77
CA LEU A 38 -23.80 1.70 9.87
C LEU A 38 -24.71 1.09 8.80
N ALA A 39 -24.23 0.99 7.56
CA ALA A 39 -24.96 0.35 6.49
C ALA A 39 -25.15 -1.17 6.71
N LYS A 40 -24.13 -1.86 7.29
CA LYS A 40 -24.22 -3.28 7.64
C LYS A 40 -25.31 -3.56 8.67
N LYS A 41 -25.46 -2.71 9.67
CA LYS A 41 -26.52 -2.84 10.68
C LYS A 41 -27.93 -2.85 10.08
N ARG A 42 -28.16 -2.19 8.95
CA ARG A 42 -29.45 -2.16 8.26
C ARG A 42 -29.77 -3.44 7.49
N GLN A 43 -28.77 -4.29 7.25
CA GLN A 43 -28.94 -5.58 6.59
C GLN A 43 -29.33 -6.71 7.56
N THR A 44 -29.21 -6.50 8.86
CA THR A 44 -29.41 -7.55 9.89
C THR A 44 -30.79 -8.17 9.90
N THR A 45 -31.79 -7.52 9.32
CA THR A 45 -33.17 -8.03 9.21
C THR A 45 -33.27 -9.16 8.16
N PHE A 46 -32.33 -9.23 7.24
CA PHE A 46 -32.32 -10.21 6.17
C PHE A 46 -31.21 -11.25 6.40
N TRP A 47 -31.57 -12.51 6.45
CA TRP A 47 -30.63 -13.61 6.65
C TRP A 47 -29.80 -13.92 5.38
N ASP A 48 -30.30 -13.53 4.20
CA ASP A 48 -29.73 -13.79 2.88
C ASP A 48 -29.18 -12.51 2.20
N TYR A 49 -28.75 -11.53 2.99
CA TYR A 49 -28.20 -10.28 2.48
C TYR A 49 -26.90 -10.48 1.70
N LYS A 50 -26.65 -9.59 0.73
CA LYS A 50 -25.40 -9.53 -0.02
C LYS A 50 -24.73 -8.18 0.16
N THR A 51 -23.42 -8.20 0.31
CA THR A 51 -22.59 -7.01 0.33
C THR A 51 -21.52 -7.15 -0.74
N VAL A 52 -21.44 -6.18 -1.63
CA VAL A 52 -20.36 -6.05 -2.62
C VAL A 52 -19.65 -4.73 -2.34
N MET A 53 -18.34 -4.80 -2.19
CA MET A 53 -17.47 -3.65 -1.98
C MET A 53 -16.49 -3.58 -3.14
N VAL A 54 -16.36 -2.41 -3.73
CA VAL A 54 -15.44 -2.15 -4.85
C VAL A 54 -14.66 -0.89 -4.52
N SER A 55 -13.38 -0.88 -4.78
CA SER A 55 -12.55 0.32 -4.67
C SER A 55 -11.21 0.10 -5.37
N THR A 56 -10.60 1.17 -5.81
CA THR A 56 -9.16 1.26 -5.99
C THR A 56 -8.52 1.37 -4.62
N PRO A 57 -7.49 0.56 -4.30
CA PRO A 57 -6.79 0.68 -3.03
C PRO A 57 -6.00 1.99 -2.95
N THR A 58 -5.65 2.41 -1.74
CA THR A 58 -4.94 3.66 -1.50
C THR A 58 -3.56 3.41 -0.87
N ILE A 59 -3.37 3.75 0.39
CA ILE A 59 -2.11 3.59 1.12
C ILE A 59 -2.16 2.29 1.90
N LYS A 60 -1.08 1.53 1.88
CA LYS A 60 -0.91 0.29 2.64
C LYS A 60 -1.13 0.52 4.13
N GLY A 61 -1.99 -0.31 4.72
CA GLY A 61 -2.36 -0.20 6.13
C GLY A 61 -3.44 0.85 6.45
N ASP A 62 -3.92 1.63 5.46
CA ASP A 62 -5.07 2.54 5.61
C ASP A 62 -6.18 2.24 4.59
N SER A 63 -5.97 1.30 3.68
CA SER A 63 -6.90 0.91 2.62
C SER A 63 -7.92 -0.11 3.13
N ARG A 64 -9.20 0.28 3.13
CA ARG A 64 -10.32 -0.59 3.54
C ARG A 64 -10.55 -1.75 2.58
N ILE A 65 -10.32 -1.53 1.29
CA ILE A 65 -10.50 -2.61 0.31
C ILE A 65 -9.38 -3.63 0.42
N GLU A 66 -8.14 -3.21 0.75
CA GLU A 66 -7.03 -4.11 1.05
C GLU A 66 -7.35 -4.98 2.26
N ASP A 67 -7.79 -4.38 3.38
CA ASP A 67 -8.17 -5.11 4.58
C ASP A 67 -9.27 -6.14 4.30
N ALA A 68 -10.29 -5.74 3.54
CA ALA A 68 -11.37 -6.65 3.14
C ALA A 68 -10.87 -7.77 2.22
N TYR A 69 -9.95 -7.47 1.29
CA TYR A 69 -9.34 -8.45 0.40
C TYR A 69 -8.47 -9.46 1.16
N LEU A 70 -7.64 -9.00 2.09
CA LEU A 70 -6.77 -9.86 2.90
C LEU A 70 -7.55 -10.85 3.79
N LEU A 71 -8.76 -10.48 4.21
CA LEU A 71 -9.67 -11.35 4.97
C LEU A 71 -10.52 -12.29 4.08
N SER A 72 -10.43 -12.16 2.77
CA SER A 72 -11.23 -12.90 1.79
C SER A 72 -10.50 -14.11 1.19
N THR A 73 -11.10 -14.71 0.16
CA THR A 73 -10.47 -15.78 -0.64
C THR A 73 -9.23 -15.35 -1.41
N GLN A 74 -8.95 -14.05 -1.53
CA GLN A 74 -7.79 -13.47 -2.22
C GLN A 74 -7.61 -14.06 -3.63
N GLU A 75 -8.64 -13.91 -4.46
CA GLU A 75 -8.65 -14.48 -5.80
C GLU A 75 -7.98 -13.51 -6.79
N GLU A 76 -6.97 -14.02 -7.51
CA GLU A 76 -6.30 -13.31 -8.59
C GLU A 76 -6.73 -13.86 -9.95
N TRP A 77 -6.85 -12.97 -10.94
CA TRP A 77 -7.15 -13.36 -12.30
C TRP A 77 -5.93 -13.99 -12.98
N ASN A 78 -5.99 -15.30 -13.23
CA ASN A 78 -4.93 -16.07 -13.87
C ASN A 78 -5.28 -16.41 -15.30
N VAL A 79 -4.29 -16.25 -16.19
CA VAL A 79 -4.40 -16.54 -17.62
C VAL A 79 -3.38 -17.61 -17.99
N PRO A 80 -3.73 -18.61 -18.83
CA PRO A 80 -2.78 -19.63 -19.25
C PRO A 80 -1.72 -19.04 -20.19
N CYS A 81 -0.48 -19.49 -20.04
CA CYS A 81 0.59 -19.11 -20.95
C CYS A 81 0.28 -19.60 -22.38
N PRO A 82 0.46 -18.77 -23.42
CA PRO A 82 0.18 -19.16 -24.80
C PRO A 82 1.08 -20.27 -25.34
N GLU A 83 2.18 -20.62 -24.65
CA GLU A 83 3.10 -21.70 -25.07
C GLU A 83 2.99 -22.94 -24.17
N CYS A 84 3.13 -22.79 -22.86
CA CYS A 84 3.15 -23.95 -21.95
C CYS A 84 1.81 -24.22 -21.24
N GLY A 85 0.82 -23.31 -21.34
CA GLY A 85 -0.49 -23.46 -20.72
C GLY A 85 -0.51 -23.25 -19.19
N ALA A 86 0.61 -22.93 -18.56
CA ALA A 86 0.67 -22.66 -17.14
C ALA A 86 -0.12 -21.39 -16.77
N TYR A 87 -1.01 -21.53 -15.77
CA TYR A 87 -1.82 -20.41 -15.29
C TYR A 87 -1.01 -19.47 -14.39
N GLN A 88 -1.10 -18.17 -14.63
CA GLN A 88 -0.41 -17.15 -13.86
C GLN A 88 -1.14 -15.81 -13.90
N PRO A 89 -1.07 -14.99 -12.84
CA PRO A 89 -1.56 -13.61 -12.87
C PRO A 89 -0.63 -12.73 -13.69
N PHE A 90 -1.13 -11.62 -14.19
CA PHE A 90 -0.29 -10.59 -14.78
C PHE A 90 0.40 -9.78 -13.68
N LEU A 91 1.72 -9.87 -13.60
CA LEU A 91 2.57 -9.11 -12.68
C LEU A 91 3.42 -8.11 -13.45
N TRP A 92 3.55 -6.92 -12.91
CA TRP A 92 4.31 -5.84 -13.55
C TRP A 92 5.78 -6.22 -13.84
N GLU A 93 6.42 -6.94 -12.94
CA GLU A 93 7.82 -7.38 -13.05
C GLU A 93 8.13 -8.21 -14.31
N ASN A 94 7.11 -8.88 -14.85
CA ASN A 94 7.23 -9.71 -16.05
C ASN A 94 6.94 -8.97 -17.34
N VAL A 95 6.55 -7.70 -17.27
CA VAL A 95 6.37 -6.83 -18.45
C VAL A 95 7.74 -6.41 -18.99
N LYS A 96 7.93 -6.53 -20.30
CA LYS A 96 9.17 -6.14 -20.98
C LYS A 96 8.88 -5.11 -22.05
N PHE A 97 9.63 -4.02 -22.01
CA PHE A 97 9.52 -2.90 -22.93
C PHE A 97 10.88 -2.20 -23.05
N ASP A 98 11.05 -1.45 -24.11
CA ASP A 98 12.18 -0.53 -24.29
C ASP A 98 11.70 0.88 -23.90
N PRO A 99 12.25 1.50 -22.82
CA PRO A 99 11.78 2.81 -22.38
C PRO A 99 12.06 3.93 -23.39
N ASP A 100 13.06 3.77 -24.25
CA ASP A 100 13.45 4.75 -25.26
C ASP A 100 12.67 4.56 -26.58
N ASP A 101 12.07 3.39 -26.79
CA ASP A 101 11.35 3.08 -28.04
C ASP A 101 10.16 2.12 -27.81
N LEU A 102 9.04 2.69 -27.42
CA LEU A 102 7.81 1.93 -27.21
C LEU A 102 7.16 1.39 -28.50
N ASP A 103 7.63 1.82 -29.66
CA ASP A 103 7.13 1.29 -30.95
C ASP A 103 7.65 -0.11 -31.25
N LYS A 104 8.71 -0.55 -30.57
CA LYS A 104 9.14 -1.96 -30.55
C LYS A 104 8.11 -2.90 -29.91
N GLY A 105 7.10 -2.33 -29.24
CA GLY A 105 6.02 -3.04 -28.56
C GLY A 105 6.35 -3.45 -27.13
N VAL A 106 5.28 -3.83 -26.43
CA VAL A 106 5.34 -4.35 -25.07
C VAL A 106 5.08 -5.84 -25.09
N SER A 107 5.85 -6.61 -24.32
CA SER A 107 5.71 -8.05 -24.22
C SER A 107 5.69 -8.50 -22.76
N TYR A 108 5.29 -9.73 -22.54
CA TYR A 108 5.21 -10.33 -21.21
C TYR A 108 5.94 -11.66 -21.19
N VAL A 109 6.65 -11.93 -20.11
CA VAL A 109 7.44 -13.15 -19.92
C VAL A 109 6.69 -14.14 -19.04
N CYS A 110 6.54 -15.36 -19.52
CA CYS A 110 5.99 -16.44 -18.71
C CYS A 110 6.94 -16.80 -17.57
N ARG A 111 6.42 -16.91 -16.37
CA ARG A 111 7.20 -17.25 -15.16
C ARG A 111 7.69 -18.70 -15.17
N GLU A 112 6.95 -19.61 -15.83
CA GLU A 112 7.27 -21.02 -15.86
C GLU A 112 8.22 -21.43 -16.99
N CYS A 113 7.95 -21.01 -18.22
CA CYS A 113 8.74 -21.45 -19.36
C CYS A 113 9.64 -20.36 -19.97
N GLY A 114 9.54 -19.11 -19.47
CA GLY A 114 10.34 -18.00 -19.99
C GLY A 114 9.92 -17.50 -21.38
N CYS A 115 8.84 -18.02 -21.97
CA CYS A 115 8.37 -17.58 -23.27
C CYS A 115 8.01 -16.09 -23.22
N ILE A 116 8.41 -15.35 -24.26
CA ILE A 116 8.11 -13.93 -24.43
C ILE A 116 7.08 -13.81 -25.53
N ALA A 117 5.92 -13.22 -25.22
CA ALA A 117 4.87 -13.00 -26.18
C ALA A 117 4.30 -11.58 -26.04
N ASN A 118 3.76 -11.04 -27.14
CA ASN A 118 3.14 -9.74 -27.17
C ASN A 118 1.76 -9.73 -26.49
N GLU A 119 1.25 -8.53 -26.26
CA GLU A 119 -0.04 -8.28 -25.61
C GLU A 119 -1.19 -9.09 -26.24
N TYR A 120 -1.27 -9.12 -27.56
CA TYR A 120 -2.35 -9.80 -28.27
C TYR A 120 -2.42 -11.27 -27.94
N ARG A 121 -1.28 -11.98 -28.04
CA ARG A 121 -1.21 -13.43 -27.73
C ARG A 121 -1.58 -13.77 -26.30
N TRP A 122 -1.22 -12.89 -25.33
CA TRP A 122 -1.55 -13.09 -23.93
C TRP A 122 -3.03 -12.76 -23.65
N LYS A 123 -3.55 -11.64 -24.16
CA LYS A 123 -4.94 -11.24 -23.92
C LYS A 123 -5.95 -12.15 -24.64
N GLU A 124 -5.59 -12.75 -25.75
CA GLU A 124 -6.39 -13.80 -26.40
C GLU A 124 -6.63 -14.98 -25.48
N GLN A 125 -5.67 -15.35 -24.64
CA GLN A 125 -5.82 -16.40 -23.64
C GLN A 125 -6.78 -16.02 -22.49
N GLY A 126 -7.16 -14.77 -22.38
CA GLY A 126 -8.11 -14.30 -21.36
C GLY A 126 -9.46 -15.01 -21.41
N ILE A 127 -9.90 -15.51 -22.57
CA ILE A 127 -11.12 -16.33 -22.68
C ILE A 127 -11.04 -17.64 -21.87
N HIS A 128 -9.84 -18.11 -21.59
CA HIS A 128 -9.55 -19.30 -20.77
C HIS A 128 -9.11 -18.92 -19.35
N GLY A 129 -9.13 -17.63 -19.02
CA GLY A 129 -8.75 -17.13 -17.71
C GLY A 129 -9.69 -17.60 -16.60
N LYS A 130 -9.18 -17.65 -15.39
CA LYS A 130 -9.94 -17.99 -14.20
C LYS A 130 -9.41 -17.29 -12.97
N TYR A 131 -10.27 -17.05 -12.01
CA TYR A 131 -9.84 -16.65 -10.68
C TYR A 131 -9.28 -17.82 -9.90
N VAL A 132 -8.13 -17.62 -9.25
CA VAL A 132 -7.45 -18.62 -8.42
C VAL A 132 -7.32 -18.06 -7.02
N ALA A 133 -7.90 -18.75 -6.04
CA ALA A 133 -7.91 -18.34 -4.64
C ALA A 133 -6.60 -18.73 -3.95
N ALA A 134 -5.99 -17.77 -3.26
CA ALA A 134 -4.87 -18.02 -2.35
C ALA A 134 -5.35 -18.51 -0.98
N ASN A 135 -6.56 -18.10 -0.56
CA ASN A 135 -7.17 -18.48 0.72
C ASN A 135 -8.60 -19.07 0.50
N PRO A 136 -8.73 -20.30 -0.02
CA PRO A 136 -10.04 -20.86 -0.40
C PRO A 136 -10.98 -21.17 0.78
N GLY A 137 -10.49 -21.07 2.03
CA GLY A 137 -11.27 -21.30 3.25
C GLY A 137 -11.96 -20.06 3.84
N ALA A 138 -11.78 -18.90 3.24
CA ALA A 138 -12.41 -17.67 3.74
C ALA A 138 -13.92 -17.63 3.45
N GLU A 139 -14.69 -17.00 4.35
CA GLU A 139 -16.15 -16.87 4.22
C GLU A 139 -16.56 -15.94 3.08
N SER A 140 -15.79 -14.91 2.81
CA SER A 140 -16.05 -13.92 1.76
C SER A 140 -15.15 -14.14 0.55
N ARG A 141 -15.67 -13.84 -0.63
CA ARG A 141 -14.86 -13.83 -1.84
C ARG A 141 -14.29 -12.44 -2.09
N GLY A 142 -13.01 -12.37 -2.40
CA GLY A 142 -12.34 -11.14 -2.81
C GLY A 142 -11.58 -11.38 -4.11
N PHE A 143 -11.64 -10.39 -5.00
CA PHE A 143 -11.09 -10.48 -6.35
C PHE A 143 -10.15 -9.33 -6.60
N HIS A 144 -8.98 -9.63 -7.14
CA HIS A 144 -8.02 -8.65 -7.63
C HIS A 144 -7.89 -8.75 -9.15
N LEU A 145 -7.92 -7.60 -9.82
CA LEU A 145 -7.74 -7.48 -11.25
C LEU A 145 -6.99 -6.17 -11.55
N ASN A 146 -5.88 -6.27 -12.27
CA ASN A 146 -5.11 -5.11 -12.71
C ASN A 146 -5.39 -4.76 -14.19
N THR A 147 -4.95 -3.59 -14.61
CA THR A 147 -5.17 -3.07 -15.98
C THR A 147 -4.48 -3.91 -17.06
N LEU A 148 -3.43 -4.67 -16.71
CA LEU A 148 -2.78 -5.56 -17.69
C LEU A 148 -3.71 -6.64 -18.24
N ALA A 149 -4.72 -7.05 -17.46
CA ALA A 149 -5.74 -7.99 -17.90
C ALA A 149 -6.89 -7.33 -18.70
N SER A 150 -6.99 -5.99 -18.69
CA SER A 150 -8.05 -5.24 -19.36
C SER A 150 -7.95 -5.37 -20.88
N THR A 151 -9.10 -5.57 -21.52
CA THR A 151 -9.21 -5.52 -23.00
C THR A 151 -9.44 -4.11 -23.53
N PHE A 152 -9.72 -3.14 -22.66
CA PHE A 152 -10.02 -1.75 -23.02
C PHE A 152 -8.77 -0.85 -23.06
N VAL A 153 -7.73 -1.23 -22.33
CA VAL A 153 -6.48 -0.45 -22.21
C VAL A 153 -5.33 -1.30 -22.74
N GLY A 154 -4.52 -0.71 -23.64
CA GLY A 154 -3.34 -1.37 -24.20
C GLY A 154 -2.14 -1.32 -23.24
N TRP A 155 -1.30 -2.34 -23.27
CA TRP A 155 -0.08 -2.37 -22.44
C TRP A 155 0.86 -1.19 -22.74
N LYS A 156 0.91 -0.72 -23.99
CA LYS A 156 1.70 0.47 -24.35
C LYS A 156 1.28 1.70 -23.54
N GLU A 157 -0.02 1.89 -23.34
CA GLU A 157 -0.55 3.00 -22.55
C GLU A 157 -0.18 2.87 -21.06
N VAL A 158 -0.29 1.67 -20.50
CA VAL A 158 0.09 1.40 -19.10
C VAL A 158 1.59 1.68 -18.87
N VAL A 159 2.43 1.24 -19.81
CA VAL A 159 3.89 1.48 -19.77
C VAL A 159 4.22 2.96 -19.94
N GLN A 160 3.54 3.67 -20.83
CA GLN A 160 3.76 5.11 -21.01
C GLN A 160 3.48 5.88 -19.72
N LYS A 161 2.34 5.62 -19.09
CA LYS A 161 1.99 6.20 -17.77
C LYS A 161 3.03 5.85 -16.69
N PHE A 162 3.56 4.61 -16.73
CA PHE A 162 4.64 4.21 -15.81
C PHE A 162 5.92 5.03 -16.02
N ILE A 163 6.34 5.22 -17.28
CA ILE A 163 7.55 6.01 -17.60
C ILE A 163 7.39 7.45 -17.11
N GLU A 164 6.23 8.07 -17.38
CA GLU A 164 5.92 9.43 -16.91
C GLU A 164 5.95 9.51 -15.37
N ALA A 165 5.33 8.55 -14.70
CA ALA A 165 5.33 8.47 -13.25
C ALA A 165 6.75 8.22 -12.66
N LYS A 166 7.57 7.42 -13.34
CA LYS A 166 8.95 7.14 -12.95
C LYS A 166 9.83 8.39 -13.07
N ILE A 167 9.70 9.15 -14.15
CA ILE A 167 10.39 10.42 -14.34
C ILE A 167 10.01 11.42 -13.22
N ALA A 168 8.72 11.53 -12.89
CA ALA A 168 8.25 12.39 -11.81
C ALA A 168 8.83 11.96 -10.45
N LEU A 169 8.86 10.65 -10.17
CA LEU A 169 9.43 10.09 -8.96
C LEU A 169 10.93 10.39 -8.85
N ASP A 170 11.70 10.25 -9.93
CA ASP A 170 13.14 10.53 -9.97
C ASP A 170 13.41 12.04 -9.77
N HIS A 171 12.45 12.90 -10.02
CA HIS A 171 12.47 14.34 -9.68
C HIS A 171 11.90 14.64 -8.28
N GLY A 172 11.67 13.63 -7.45
CA GLY A 172 11.20 13.79 -6.06
C GLY A 172 9.68 13.94 -5.91
N ASN A 173 8.89 13.70 -6.95
CA ASN A 173 7.42 13.72 -6.87
C ASN A 173 6.84 12.30 -6.97
N PRO A 174 6.47 11.66 -5.84
CA PRO A 174 5.94 10.30 -5.82
C PRO A 174 4.47 10.18 -6.21
N GLU A 175 3.72 11.28 -6.30
CA GLU A 175 2.26 11.25 -6.46
C GLU A 175 1.79 10.54 -7.73
N GLN A 176 2.49 10.74 -8.85
CA GLN A 176 2.13 10.07 -10.11
C GLN A 176 2.38 8.56 -10.03
N MET A 177 3.46 8.13 -9.38
CA MET A 177 3.75 6.70 -9.20
C MET A 177 2.74 6.05 -8.26
N LYS A 178 2.35 6.73 -7.20
CA LYS A 178 1.28 6.31 -6.29
C LYS A 178 -0.04 6.10 -7.04
N VAL A 179 -0.45 7.08 -7.84
CA VAL A 179 -1.65 6.96 -8.66
C VAL A 179 -1.53 5.78 -9.62
N TRP A 180 -0.39 5.63 -10.29
CA TRP A 180 -0.18 4.53 -11.22
C TRP A 180 -0.26 3.15 -10.54
N VAL A 181 0.39 2.95 -9.40
CA VAL A 181 0.32 1.70 -8.63
C VAL A 181 -1.12 1.39 -8.22
N ASN A 182 -1.80 2.38 -7.66
CA ASN A 182 -3.16 2.19 -7.15
C ASN A 182 -4.17 1.92 -8.28
N THR A 183 -4.05 2.61 -9.43
CA THR A 183 -5.07 2.53 -10.50
C THR A 183 -4.74 1.52 -11.57
N GLU A 184 -3.47 1.37 -11.97
CA GLU A 184 -3.10 0.43 -13.04
C GLU A 184 -2.81 -0.97 -12.50
N LEU A 185 -2.19 -1.08 -11.33
CA LEU A 185 -1.94 -2.38 -10.71
C LEU A 185 -3.06 -2.81 -9.76
N GLY A 186 -3.87 -1.88 -9.24
CA GLY A 186 -4.86 -2.19 -8.21
C GLY A 186 -4.21 -2.59 -6.88
N GLU A 187 -3.02 -2.07 -6.60
CA GLU A 187 -2.21 -2.37 -5.42
C GLU A 187 -2.12 -1.15 -4.51
N THR A 188 -1.89 -1.36 -3.22
CA THR A 188 -1.67 -0.27 -2.28
C THR A 188 -0.30 0.34 -2.48
N TRP A 189 -0.24 1.68 -2.33
CA TRP A 189 1.02 2.40 -2.29
C TRP A 189 1.67 2.28 -0.92
N GLU A 190 2.91 1.82 -0.87
CA GLU A 190 3.73 1.83 0.33
C GLU A 190 4.50 3.16 0.39
N GLU A 191 4.13 4.03 1.34
CA GLU A 191 4.93 5.22 1.61
C GLU A 191 6.26 4.77 2.22
N ARG A 192 7.25 4.64 1.36
CA ARG A 192 8.61 4.54 1.84
C ARG A 192 8.98 5.94 2.32
N GLY A 193 8.93 6.16 3.64
CA GLY A 193 9.60 7.29 4.24
C GLY A 193 11.02 7.35 3.66
N ILE A 194 11.62 8.55 3.62
CA ILE A 194 13.03 8.69 3.23
C ILE A 194 13.82 7.72 4.11
N GLN A 195 14.06 6.52 3.61
CA GLN A 195 15.03 5.64 4.20
C GLN A 195 16.37 6.31 3.87
N LEU A 196 16.86 7.08 4.84
CA LEU A 196 18.28 7.39 4.88
C LEU A 196 18.97 6.02 4.83
N GLU A 197 19.81 5.80 3.81
CA GLU A 197 20.59 4.58 3.75
C GLU A 197 21.41 4.51 5.05
N ASP A 198 21.04 3.59 5.92
CA ASP A 198 21.70 3.38 7.23
C ASP A 198 23.21 3.28 7.09
N THR A 199 23.67 2.81 5.94
CA THR A 199 25.08 2.64 5.58
C THR A 199 25.87 3.95 5.61
N GLU A 200 25.34 5.06 5.09
CA GLU A 200 26.04 6.34 5.11
C GLU A 200 26.12 6.93 6.53
N LEU A 201 25.03 6.86 7.29
CA LEU A 201 25.01 7.28 8.68
C LEU A 201 25.90 6.39 9.56
N PHE A 202 25.85 5.08 9.33
CA PHE A 202 26.70 4.13 10.04
C PHE A 202 28.20 4.36 9.76
N ASN A 203 28.58 4.65 8.52
CA ASN A 203 29.95 4.93 8.12
C ASN A 203 30.49 6.26 8.67
N ARG A 204 29.60 7.20 9.02
CA ARG A 204 29.96 8.47 9.69
C ARG A 204 30.13 8.33 11.21
N ARG A 205 29.83 7.15 11.76
CA ARG A 205 29.98 6.90 13.19
C ARG A 205 31.44 6.96 13.61
N GLU A 206 31.73 7.79 14.58
CA GLU A 206 33.06 7.94 15.19
C GLU A 206 33.21 7.02 16.42
N ILE A 207 34.43 6.58 16.68
CA ILE A 207 34.80 5.85 17.88
C ILE A 207 35.68 6.78 18.71
N TYR A 208 35.22 7.17 19.89
CA TYR A 208 35.97 7.97 20.83
C TYR A 208 36.07 7.26 22.18
N ALA A 209 37.16 7.55 22.92
CA ALA A 209 37.50 6.84 24.13
C ALA A 209 36.81 7.38 25.42
N ALA A 210 36.21 8.56 25.33
CA ALA A 210 35.51 9.22 26.41
C ALA A 210 33.99 9.09 26.24
N GLU A 211 33.21 9.26 27.29
CA GLU A 211 31.73 9.27 27.22
C GLU A 211 31.21 10.44 26.37
N VAL A 212 31.92 11.55 26.38
CA VAL A 212 31.65 12.75 25.58
C VAL A 212 32.92 13.10 24.81
N PRO A 213 32.84 13.35 23.48
CA PRO A 213 33.99 13.82 22.69
C PRO A 213 34.55 15.14 23.20
N ASP A 214 35.88 15.35 23.04
CA ASP A 214 36.59 16.53 23.55
C ASP A 214 36.10 17.86 22.91
N ASP A 215 35.57 17.78 21.67
CA ASP A 215 35.10 18.95 20.92
C ASP A 215 33.66 19.37 21.28
N VAL A 216 33.00 18.67 22.21
CA VAL A 216 31.65 19.01 22.70
C VAL A 216 31.73 20.19 23.68
N LEU A 217 31.10 21.28 23.34
CA LEU A 217 31.05 22.50 24.17
C LEU A 217 29.90 22.49 25.16
N TYR A 218 28.76 21.92 24.80
CA TYR A 218 27.59 21.76 25.66
C TYR A 218 26.71 20.58 25.26
N LEU A 219 25.91 20.10 26.21
CA LEU A 219 24.97 19.00 26.02
C LEU A 219 23.53 19.51 26.08
N THR A 220 22.70 18.91 25.28
CA THR A 220 21.24 19.04 25.40
C THR A 220 20.62 17.65 25.54
N ALA A 221 19.49 17.56 26.28
CA ALA A 221 18.73 16.34 26.40
C ALA A 221 17.29 16.62 25.94
N GLY A 222 16.80 15.79 25.02
CA GLY A 222 15.40 15.71 24.63
C GLY A 222 14.76 14.53 25.30
N VAL A 223 13.55 14.69 25.84
CA VAL A 223 12.77 13.61 26.45
C VAL A 223 11.41 13.53 25.77
N ASP A 224 11.11 12.40 25.15
CA ASP A 224 9.79 12.09 24.65
C ASP A 224 9.06 11.18 25.64
N VAL A 225 7.83 11.55 25.98
CA VAL A 225 7.01 10.86 26.98
C VAL A 225 5.94 10.06 26.24
N GLN A 226 6.01 8.73 26.35
CA GLN A 226 5.02 7.80 25.85
C GLN A 226 4.17 7.24 27.00
N ASP A 227 3.15 6.47 26.71
CA ASP A 227 2.24 5.93 27.74
C ASP A 227 2.93 4.94 28.71
N ASP A 228 3.99 4.26 28.25
CA ASP A 228 4.67 3.16 28.96
C ASP A 228 6.17 3.40 29.16
N ARG A 229 6.73 4.52 28.67
CA ARG A 229 8.17 4.77 28.68
C ARG A 229 8.53 6.23 28.46
N PHE A 230 9.74 6.59 28.86
CA PHE A 230 10.47 7.76 28.35
C PHE A 230 11.48 7.32 27.30
N GLU A 231 11.62 8.10 26.25
CA GLU A 231 12.73 8.01 25.29
C GLU A 231 13.59 9.27 25.47
N VAL A 232 14.84 9.06 25.89
CA VAL A 232 15.77 10.15 26.20
C VAL A 232 16.91 10.13 25.20
N GLU A 233 17.15 11.26 24.56
CA GLU A 233 18.29 11.48 23.68
C GLU A 233 19.16 12.61 24.20
N VAL A 234 20.46 12.36 24.35
CA VAL A 234 21.47 13.35 24.73
C VAL A 234 22.32 13.65 23.51
N VAL A 235 22.42 14.93 23.15
CA VAL A 235 23.19 15.43 22.01
C VAL A 235 24.26 16.41 22.51
N GLY A 236 25.49 16.19 22.07
CA GLY A 236 26.60 17.10 22.26
C GLY A 236 26.68 18.09 21.10
N TRP A 237 27.00 19.33 21.37
CA TRP A 237 27.12 20.41 20.39
C TRP A 237 28.51 21.04 20.46
N GLY A 238 29.15 21.16 19.30
CA GLY A 238 30.45 21.78 19.12
C GLY A 238 30.39 23.10 18.39
N GLU A 239 31.55 23.57 17.94
CA GLU A 239 31.70 24.78 17.15
C GLU A 239 31.04 24.59 15.78
N GLY A 240 30.41 25.65 15.23
CA GLY A 240 29.76 25.60 13.92
C GLY A 240 28.47 24.77 13.86
N VAL A 241 27.84 24.48 15.01
CA VAL A 241 26.61 23.64 15.12
C VAL A 241 26.90 22.15 14.77
N GLU A 242 28.14 21.72 14.87
CA GLU A 242 28.47 20.30 14.79
C GLU A 242 27.82 19.55 15.95
N SER A 243 27.33 18.34 15.72
CA SER A 243 26.59 17.59 16.75
C SER A 243 26.99 16.12 16.80
N TRP A 244 26.99 15.55 18.02
CA TRP A 244 27.26 14.16 18.31
C TRP A 244 26.10 13.56 19.09
N GLY A 245 25.58 12.41 18.65
CA GLY A 245 24.65 11.61 19.43
C GLY A 245 25.40 10.92 20.58
N ILE A 246 25.27 11.42 21.79
CA ILE A 246 26.02 10.93 22.95
C ILE A 246 25.36 9.69 23.55
N ARG A 247 24.04 9.76 23.78
CA ARG A 247 23.29 8.69 24.43
C ARG A 247 21.85 8.69 23.98
N TYR A 248 21.34 7.48 23.70
CA TYR A 248 19.92 7.23 23.54
C TYR A 248 19.49 6.13 24.51
N GLN A 249 18.44 6.36 25.31
CA GLN A 249 17.97 5.42 26.30
C GLN A 249 16.43 5.38 26.35
N LYS A 250 15.89 4.17 26.44
CA LYS A 250 14.48 3.94 26.76
C LYS A 250 14.35 3.53 28.22
N ILE A 251 13.52 4.23 28.98
CA ILE A 251 13.23 3.97 30.39
C ILE A 251 11.76 3.55 30.45
N TYR A 252 11.52 2.28 30.72
CA TYR A 252 10.17 1.71 30.81
C TYR A 252 9.65 1.79 32.23
N GLY A 253 8.35 2.06 32.39
CA GLY A 253 7.66 2.02 33.66
C GLY A 253 6.41 2.92 33.69
N ASP A 254 5.75 2.93 34.84
CA ASP A 254 4.59 3.79 35.07
C ASP A 254 5.04 5.27 35.21
N MET A 255 4.60 6.10 34.27
CA MET A 255 4.93 7.53 34.21
C MET A 255 4.44 8.34 35.41
N LEU A 256 3.53 7.79 36.22
CA LEU A 256 3.04 8.39 37.45
C LEU A 256 3.81 7.92 38.70
N SER A 257 4.80 7.04 38.53
CA SER A 257 5.61 6.48 39.62
C SER A 257 6.92 7.24 39.79
N ASP A 258 7.25 7.60 41.03
CA ASP A 258 8.54 8.20 41.41
C ASP A 258 9.75 7.30 41.10
N GLN A 259 9.54 6.05 40.70
CA GLN A 259 10.64 5.12 40.36
C GLN A 259 11.18 5.33 38.94
N VAL A 260 10.43 6.05 38.10
CA VAL A 260 10.78 6.30 36.69
C VAL A 260 11.40 7.68 36.52
N TRP A 261 11.10 8.60 37.44
CA TRP A 261 11.71 9.92 37.56
C TRP A 261 12.93 9.87 38.49
#